data_149898afb8e9b96167603cc49d315699
#
_entry.id   149898afb8e9b96167603cc49d315699
#
_cell.length_a   1.000
_cell.length_b   1.000
_cell.length_c   1.000
_cell.angle_alpha   90.00
_cell.angle_beta   90.00
_cell.angle_gamma   90.00
#
_symmetry.space_group_name_H-M   'P 1'
#
loop_
_entity.id
_entity.type
_entity.pdbx_description
1 polymer ?
#
loop_
_entity_poly.entity_id
_entity_poly.type
_entity_poly.pdbx_seq_one_letter_code
_entity_poly.pdbx_strand_id
1 'polypeptide(L)'
;MSSKDNSYANTDKKTLFLSDDVDNESIGKLTWSILQQIREDDEKDEKEKNYKREPIKLYINSYGGSVYDMWGLIDVILNSKTPIYTYCTGYAMSAAFKIFLAGHKRYCYKHSTFMYHQMSCWRSGKYQDLVEDREEMDWLNKKNEEYVIDRTNLTKDDIDEIREK
;
A
#
# COMPACT_ATOMS: atom_id res chain seq x y z
N MET A 1 -6.33 29.31 11.17
CA MET A 1 -6.26 27.88 10.86
C MET A 1 -5.86 27.78 9.41
N SER A 2 -4.59 27.51 9.16
CA SER A 2 -3.99 27.54 7.83
C SER A 2 -4.25 26.18 7.17
N SER A 3 -5.08 26.17 6.13
CA SER A 3 -5.14 25.07 5.18
C SER A 3 -3.74 24.93 4.56
N LYS A 4 -3.03 23.87 4.88
CA LYS A 4 -1.88 23.45 4.08
C LYS A 4 -2.44 23.01 2.73
N ASP A 5 -2.56 23.97 1.81
CA ASP A 5 -2.73 23.69 0.40
C ASP A 5 -1.52 22.84 -0.03
N ASN A 6 -1.75 21.56 -0.21
CA ASN A 6 -0.79 20.65 -0.79
C ASN A 6 -0.77 20.91 -2.31
N SER A 7 -0.28 22.10 -2.67
CA SER A 7 -0.16 22.56 -4.06
C SER A 7 1.05 21.94 -4.75
N TYR A 8 1.14 20.62 -4.76
CA TYR A 8 1.78 19.97 -5.89
C TYR A 8 0.79 20.08 -7.04
N ALA A 9 0.87 21.19 -7.78
CA ALA A 9 0.07 21.40 -8.97
C ALA A 9 0.38 20.27 -9.96
N ASN A 10 -0.39 19.19 -9.84
CA ASN A 10 -0.19 17.99 -10.64
C ASN A 10 -0.89 18.20 -11.98
N THR A 11 -0.13 18.50 -13.01
CA THR A 11 -0.59 18.52 -14.38
C THR A 11 -0.82 17.11 -14.93
N ASP A 12 -0.25 16.08 -14.29
CA ASP A 12 -0.42 14.66 -14.64
C ASP A 12 -1.31 13.96 -13.60
N LYS A 13 -2.60 13.81 -13.93
CA LYS A 13 -3.57 13.10 -13.08
C LYS A 13 -3.17 11.67 -12.73
N LYS A 14 -2.33 11.03 -13.55
CA LYS A 14 -1.88 9.65 -13.36
C LYS A 14 -0.67 9.53 -12.41
N THR A 15 -0.24 10.61 -11.78
CA THR A 15 0.86 10.60 -10.81
C THR A 15 0.34 10.92 -9.42
N LEU A 16 0.47 9.97 -8.49
CA LEU A 16 -0.01 10.04 -7.12
C LEU A 16 1.15 9.81 -6.13
N PHE A 17 0.98 10.31 -4.91
CA PHE A 17 1.99 10.22 -3.86
C PHE A 17 1.39 9.67 -2.57
N LEU A 18 2.12 8.74 -1.93
CA LEU A 18 1.96 8.34 -0.54
C LEU A 18 3.21 8.77 0.22
N SER A 19 3.17 9.95 0.82
CA SER A 19 4.28 10.54 1.58
C SER A 19 3.96 10.78 3.06
N ASP A 20 2.77 10.37 3.48
CA ASP A 20 2.27 10.44 4.85
C ASP A 20 2.23 9.06 5.49
N ASP A 21 1.81 9.00 6.75
CA ASP A 21 1.49 7.74 7.41
C ASP A 21 0.33 7.04 6.69
N VAL A 22 0.32 5.71 6.77
CA VAL A 22 -0.77 4.88 6.27
C VAL A 22 -1.90 4.91 7.30
N ASP A 23 -2.89 5.72 7.07
CA ASP A 23 -4.07 5.89 7.90
C ASP A 23 -5.36 6.05 7.07
N ASN A 24 -6.48 6.17 7.73
CA ASN A 24 -7.78 6.28 7.07
C ASN A 24 -7.87 7.53 6.18
N GLU A 25 -7.27 8.65 6.57
CA GLU A 25 -7.35 9.90 5.81
C GLU A 25 -6.48 9.85 4.55
N SER A 26 -5.21 9.50 4.70
CA SER A 26 -4.23 9.43 3.61
C SER A 26 -4.63 8.37 2.58
N ILE A 27 -4.96 7.17 3.05
CA ILE A 27 -5.35 6.05 2.19
C ILE A 27 -6.73 6.27 1.58
N GLY A 28 -7.67 6.86 2.31
CA GLY A 28 -8.99 7.19 1.78
C GLY A 28 -8.91 8.16 0.59
N LYS A 29 -8.14 9.24 0.71
CA LYS A 29 -7.91 10.20 -0.38
C LYS A 29 -7.23 9.56 -1.58
N LEU A 30 -6.19 8.76 -1.32
CA LEU A 30 -5.42 8.08 -2.37
C LEU A 30 -6.28 7.05 -3.12
N THR A 31 -7.01 6.22 -2.38
CA THR A 31 -7.93 5.23 -2.93
C THR A 31 -9.01 5.89 -3.79
N TRP A 32 -9.61 6.98 -3.31
CA TRP A 32 -10.58 7.73 -4.08
C TRP A 32 -10.00 8.23 -5.40
N SER A 33 -8.80 8.82 -5.37
CA SER A 33 -8.11 9.30 -6.57
C SER A 33 -7.84 8.18 -7.58
N ILE A 34 -7.42 7.01 -7.10
CA ILE A 34 -7.19 5.84 -7.95
C ILE A 34 -8.50 5.35 -8.57
N LEU A 35 -9.57 5.22 -7.79
CA LEU A 35 -10.87 4.75 -8.27
C LEU A 35 -11.48 5.70 -9.31
N GLN A 36 -11.29 7.02 -9.17
CA GLN A 36 -11.73 7.99 -10.18
C GLN A 36 -11.00 7.76 -11.52
N GLN A 37 -9.69 7.54 -11.49
CA GLN A 37 -8.92 7.28 -12.70
C GLN A 37 -9.26 5.95 -13.36
N ILE A 38 -9.51 4.91 -12.55
CA ILE A 38 -9.99 3.61 -13.06
C ILE A 38 -11.32 3.79 -13.76
N ARG A 39 -12.26 4.55 -13.19
CA ARG A 39 -13.57 4.84 -13.79
C ARG A 39 -13.44 5.61 -15.10
N GLU A 40 -12.58 6.65 -15.13
CA GLU A 40 -12.32 7.40 -16.37
C GLU A 40 -11.75 6.49 -17.48
N ASP A 41 -10.87 5.54 -17.12
CA ASP A 41 -10.33 4.55 -18.07
C ASP A 41 -11.39 3.53 -18.52
N ASP A 42 -12.27 3.08 -17.62
CA ASP A 42 -13.38 2.17 -17.94
C ASP A 42 -14.33 2.83 -18.96
N GLU A 43 -14.70 4.09 -18.73
CA GLU A 43 -15.56 4.85 -19.64
C GLU A 43 -14.93 5.06 -21.02
N LYS A 44 -13.60 5.25 -21.11
CA LYS A 44 -12.90 5.37 -22.38
C LYS A 44 -12.81 4.02 -23.11
N ASP A 45 -12.54 2.95 -22.36
CA ASP A 45 -12.43 1.59 -22.89
C ASP A 45 -13.77 1.12 -23.55
N GLU A 46 -14.92 1.59 -23.00
CA GLU A 46 -16.23 1.35 -23.57
C GLU A 46 -16.50 2.15 -24.85
N LYS A 47 -15.93 3.34 -24.99
CA LYS A 47 -16.21 4.29 -26.08
C LYS A 47 -15.20 4.20 -27.23
N GLU A 48 -13.96 3.84 -26.93
CA GLU A 48 -12.84 3.91 -27.87
C GLU A 48 -12.30 2.51 -28.18
N LYS A 49 -12.50 2.06 -29.40
CA LYS A 49 -11.94 0.79 -29.87
C LYS A 49 -10.40 0.83 -29.82
N ASN A 50 -9.77 -0.11 -29.09
CA ASN A 50 -8.34 -0.22 -28.87
C ASN A 50 -7.75 0.86 -27.92
N TYR A 51 -8.55 1.41 -27.01
CA TYR A 51 -8.03 2.26 -25.95
C TYR A 51 -6.93 1.53 -25.16
N LYS A 52 -5.82 2.24 -24.92
CA LYS A 52 -4.72 1.72 -24.08
C LYS A 52 -4.67 2.48 -22.78
N ARG A 53 -4.92 1.77 -21.67
CA ARG A 53 -4.86 2.35 -20.34
C ARG A 53 -3.42 2.72 -19.99
N GLU A 54 -3.18 4.01 -19.76
CA GLU A 54 -1.91 4.47 -19.22
C GLU A 54 -1.79 4.11 -17.74
N PRO A 55 -0.60 3.68 -17.28
CA PRO A 55 -0.41 3.31 -15.89
C PRO A 55 -0.53 4.51 -14.95
N ILE A 56 -1.19 4.29 -13.82
CA ILE A 56 -1.12 5.18 -12.66
C ILE A 56 0.23 4.96 -12.00
N LYS A 57 0.96 6.05 -11.73
CA LYS A 57 2.26 6.04 -11.05
C LYS A 57 2.05 6.43 -9.59
N LEU A 58 2.27 5.49 -8.68
CA LEU A 58 2.18 5.72 -7.24
C LEU A 58 3.58 5.81 -6.65
N TYR A 59 3.99 7.01 -6.26
CA TYR A 59 5.25 7.27 -5.57
C TYR A 59 5.07 7.11 -4.07
N ILE A 60 5.96 6.35 -3.44
CA ILE A 60 5.87 5.98 -2.02
C ILE A 60 7.13 6.43 -1.30
N ASN A 61 6.92 7.16 -0.20
CA ASN A 61 7.94 7.58 0.75
C ASN A 61 7.31 7.69 2.14
N SER A 62 7.03 6.54 2.79
CA SER A 62 6.21 6.44 4.00
C SER A 62 6.76 5.42 4.98
N TYR A 63 6.63 5.72 6.27
CA TYR A 63 6.96 4.80 7.37
C TYR A 63 5.94 3.68 7.57
N GLY A 64 4.77 3.77 6.94
CA GLY A 64 3.69 2.81 7.11
C GLY A 64 2.63 3.27 8.08
N GLY A 65 1.95 2.35 8.76
CA GLY A 65 0.86 2.65 9.70
C GLY A 65 -0.20 1.56 9.75
N SER A 66 -1.47 1.94 9.60
CA SER A 66 -2.63 1.07 9.74
C SER A 66 -2.64 -0.11 8.76
N VAL A 67 -2.75 -1.31 9.31
CA VAL A 67 -2.80 -2.56 8.53
C VAL A 67 -4.14 -2.69 7.78
N TYR A 68 -5.24 -2.24 8.37
CA TYR A 68 -6.56 -2.34 7.74
C TYR A 68 -6.68 -1.41 6.53
N ASP A 69 -6.25 -0.15 6.69
CA ASP A 69 -6.24 0.82 5.58
C ASP A 69 -5.32 0.37 4.45
N MET A 70 -4.15 -0.18 4.81
CA MET A 70 -3.23 -0.79 3.86
C MET A 70 -3.89 -1.87 3.00
N TRP A 71 -4.62 -2.83 3.61
CA TRP A 71 -5.26 -3.91 2.87
C TRP A 71 -6.31 -3.39 1.90
N GLY A 72 -7.09 -2.39 2.31
CA GLY A 72 -8.08 -1.77 1.42
C GLY A 72 -7.44 -1.22 0.13
N LEU A 73 -6.32 -0.53 0.24
CA LEU A 73 -5.60 -0.01 -0.92
C LEU A 73 -4.93 -1.12 -1.75
N ILE A 74 -4.33 -2.13 -1.10
CA ILE A 74 -3.73 -3.28 -1.78
C ILE A 74 -4.77 -3.97 -2.67
N ASP A 75 -5.96 -4.23 -2.16
CA ASP A 75 -7.01 -4.89 -2.92
C ASP A 75 -7.47 -4.05 -4.12
N VAL A 76 -7.57 -2.74 -3.98
CA VAL A 76 -7.86 -1.82 -5.09
C VAL A 76 -6.77 -1.91 -6.17
N ILE A 77 -5.50 -1.92 -5.78
CA ILE A 77 -4.38 -2.02 -6.72
C ILE A 77 -4.41 -3.36 -7.46
N LEU A 78 -4.50 -4.47 -6.73
CA LEU A 78 -4.42 -5.82 -7.32
C LEU A 78 -5.59 -6.15 -8.24
N ASN A 79 -6.79 -5.62 -7.97
CA ASN A 79 -7.98 -5.86 -8.79
C ASN A 79 -8.18 -4.83 -9.91
N SER A 80 -7.30 -3.83 -10.03
CA SER A 80 -7.41 -2.80 -11.05
C SER A 80 -7.07 -3.32 -12.44
N LYS A 81 -7.95 -3.07 -13.42
CA LYS A 81 -7.64 -3.25 -14.85
C LYS A 81 -6.66 -2.19 -15.37
N THR A 82 -6.69 -0.98 -14.81
CA THR A 82 -5.71 0.06 -15.11
C THR A 82 -4.40 -0.30 -14.41
N PRO A 83 -3.27 -0.41 -15.13
CA PRO A 83 -2.00 -0.72 -14.49
C PRO A 83 -1.62 0.32 -13.44
N ILE A 84 -1.20 -0.13 -12.26
CA ILE A 84 -0.68 0.75 -11.20
C ILE A 84 0.77 0.36 -10.95
N TYR A 85 1.69 1.31 -11.18
CA TYR A 85 3.11 1.12 -10.97
C TYR A 85 3.55 1.84 -9.71
N THR A 86 4.24 1.13 -8.82
CA THR A 86 4.73 1.69 -7.57
C THR A 86 6.21 2.06 -7.66
N TYR A 87 6.55 3.22 -7.09
CA TYR A 87 7.90 3.78 -7.09
C TYR A 87 8.32 4.12 -5.67
N CYS A 88 9.39 3.50 -5.16
CA CYS A 88 9.97 3.91 -3.89
C CYS A 88 11.08 4.92 -4.13
N THR A 89 10.92 6.16 -3.63
CA THR A 89 11.86 7.26 -3.86
C THR A 89 12.84 7.49 -2.72
N GLY A 90 12.55 6.99 -1.53
CA GLY A 90 13.37 7.11 -0.34
C GLY A 90 13.21 5.90 0.54
N TYR A 91 12.02 5.73 1.11
CA TYR A 91 11.74 4.58 1.96
C TYR A 91 10.28 4.12 1.82
N ALA A 92 10.08 2.81 1.96
CA ALA A 92 8.76 2.20 2.10
C ALA A 92 8.85 1.16 3.23
N MET A 93 8.27 1.49 4.38
CA MET A 93 8.42 0.70 5.60
C MET A 93 7.07 0.13 6.05
N SER A 94 7.11 -1.05 6.71
CA SER A 94 5.94 -1.65 7.33
C SER A 94 4.74 -1.78 6.37
N ALA A 95 3.61 -1.14 6.64
CA ALA A 95 2.43 -1.12 5.77
C ALA A 95 2.73 -0.54 4.37
N ALA A 96 3.53 0.54 4.30
CA ALA A 96 3.91 1.15 3.03
C ALA A 96 4.76 0.22 2.14
N PHE A 97 5.60 -0.63 2.74
CA PHE A 97 6.32 -1.67 2.00
C PHE A 97 5.36 -2.66 1.33
N LYS A 98 4.33 -3.09 2.04
CA LYS A 98 3.33 -4.01 1.48
C LYS A 98 2.49 -3.34 0.37
N ILE A 99 2.15 -2.05 0.51
CA ILE A 99 1.54 -1.27 -0.57
C ILE A 99 2.46 -1.19 -1.80
N PHE A 100 3.78 -0.96 -1.58
CA PHE A 100 4.75 -0.99 -2.68
C PHE A 100 4.75 -2.33 -3.41
N LEU A 101 4.65 -3.45 -2.67
CA LEU A 101 4.60 -4.79 -3.27
C LEU A 101 3.35 -5.05 -4.11
N ALA A 102 2.24 -4.31 -3.89
CA ALA A 102 1.01 -4.48 -4.66
C ALA A 102 1.12 -4.02 -6.11
N GLY A 103 2.07 -3.15 -6.44
CA GLY A 103 2.25 -2.62 -7.78
C GLY A 103 2.37 -3.69 -8.87
N HIS A 104 1.70 -3.49 -10.00
CA HIS A 104 1.82 -4.35 -11.19
C HIS A 104 3.24 -4.34 -11.77
N LYS A 105 3.92 -3.20 -11.64
CA LYS A 105 5.37 -3.07 -11.77
C LYS A 105 5.89 -2.22 -10.61
N ARG A 106 7.09 -2.56 -10.16
CA ARG A 106 7.70 -1.96 -8.97
C ARG A 106 9.07 -1.40 -9.34
N TYR A 107 9.32 -0.18 -8.94
CA TYR A 107 10.56 0.54 -9.20
C TYR A 107 11.11 1.13 -7.92
N CYS A 108 12.41 1.09 -7.73
CA CYS A 108 13.06 1.77 -6.60
C CYS A 108 14.35 2.44 -7.08
N TYR A 109 14.75 3.47 -6.37
CA TYR A 109 16.04 4.14 -6.58
C TYR A 109 17.14 3.42 -5.81
N LYS A 110 18.39 3.66 -6.20
CA LYS A 110 19.57 3.01 -5.63
C LYS A 110 19.65 3.08 -4.10
N HIS A 111 19.18 4.17 -3.51
CA HIS A 111 19.25 4.41 -2.07
C HIS A 111 17.91 4.21 -1.35
N SER A 112 16.94 3.59 -2.02
CA SER A 112 15.66 3.26 -1.38
C SER A 112 15.86 2.22 -0.29
N THR A 113 15.15 2.45 0.83
CA THR A 113 15.17 1.56 2.00
C THR A 113 13.82 0.90 2.17
N PHE A 114 13.84 -0.40 2.41
CA PHE A 114 12.64 -1.17 2.72
C PHE A 114 12.76 -1.75 4.13
N MET A 115 11.64 -1.76 4.86
CA MET A 115 11.59 -2.39 6.17
C MET A 115 10.34 -3.27 6.28
N TYR A 116 10.57 -4.53 6.61
CA TYR A 116 9.55 -5.47 7.03
C TYR A 116 9.74 -5.78 8.52
N HIS A 117 8.67 -5.79 9.28
CA HIS A 117 8.66 -6.24 10.67
C HIS A 117 7.31 -6.86 11.00
N GLN A 118 7.25 -7.60 12.11
CA GLN A 118 5.99 -8.07 12.65
C GLN A 118 5.07 -6.90 13.02
N MET A 119 3.78 -7.16 13.02
CA MET A 119 2.82 -6.17 13.53
C MET A 119 3.09 -5.90 15.00
N SER A 120 3.04 -4.63 15.37
CA SER A 120 3.04 -4.21 16.77
C SER A 120 1.70 -3.56 17.11
N CYS A 121 1.13 -3.96 18.21
CA CYS A 121 -0.03 -3.28 18.78
C CYS A 121 0.14 -3.14 20.29
N TRP A 122 -0.50 -2.12 20.83
CA TRP A 122 -0.69 -2.02 22.27
C TRP A 122 -2.18 -2.14 22.56
N ARG A 123 -2.55 -3.11 23.40
CA ARG A 123 -3.93 -3.37 23.79
C ARG A 123 -4.05 -3.48 25.29
N SER A 124 -5.15 -2.99 25.85
CA SER A 124 -5.54 -3.22 27.22
C SER A 124 -7.06 -3.42 27.26
N GLY A 125 -7.52 -4.37 28.08
CA GLY A 125 -8.93 -4.71 28.15
C GLY A 125 -9.18 -5.86 29.12
N LYS A 126 -10.37 -6.42 29.08
CA LYS A 126 -10.71 -7.63 29.82
C LYS A 126 -9.95 -8.83 29.22
N TYR A 127 -9.78 -9.87 30.04
CA TYR A 127 -9.06 -11.08 29.62
C TYR A 127 -9.57 -11.66 28.29
N GLN A 128 -10.89 -11.74 28.13
CA GLN A 128 -11.48 -12.30 26.89
C GLN A 128 -11.17 -11.43 25.67
N ASP A 129 -11.26 -10.10 25.81
CA ASP A 129 -10.94 -9.15 24.73
C ASP A 129 -9.47 -9.32 24.28
N LEU A 130 -8.55 -9.53 25.24
CA LEU A 130 -7.13 -9.75 24.95
C LEU A 130 -6.85 -11.08 24.25
N VAL A 131 -7.64 -12.12 24.54
CA VAL A 131 -7.55 -13.41 23.84
C VAL A 131 -7.99 -13.25 22.38
N GLU A 132 -9.13 -12.62 22.15
CA GLU A 132 -9.64 -12.35 20.80
C GLU A 132 -8.70 -11.45 19.99
N ASP A 133 -8.17 -10.37 20.59
CA ASP A 133 -7.15 -9.51 19.99
C ASP A 133 -5.89 -10.30 19.56
N ARG A 134 -5.47 -11.28 20.39
CA ARG A 134 -4.33 -12.12 20.05
C ARG A 134 -4.61 -13.01 18.84
N GLU A 135 -5.75 -13.66 18.79
CA GLU A 135 -6.15 -14.51 17.66
C GLU A 135 -6.21 -13.70 16.35
N GLU A 136 -6.76 -12.48 16.42
CA GLU A 136 -6.78 -11.56 15.29
C GLU A 136 -5.36 -11.17 14.84
N MET A 137 -4.47 -10.85 15.78
CA MET A 137 -3.08 -10.50 15.47
C MET A 137 -2.31 -11.66 14.84
N ASP A 138 -2.50 -12.87 15.33
CA ASP A 138 -1.88 -14.07 14.78
C ASP A 138 -2.35 -14.31 13.33
N TRP A 139 -3.64 -14.15 13.07
CA TRP A 139 -4.21 -14.24 11.72
C TRP A 139 -3.67 -13.15 10.79
N LEU A 140 -3.64 -11.88 11.23
CA LEU A 140 -3.12 -10.77 10.45
C LEU A 140 -1.62 -10.93 10.17
N ASN A 141 -0.82 -11.37 11.14
CA ASN A 141 0.60 -11.64 10.94
C ASN A 141 0.82 -12.73 9.88
N LYS A 142 0.06 -13.81 9.95
CA LYS A 142 0.11 -14.88 8.95
C LYS A 142 -0.26 -14.38 7.56
N LYS A 143 -1.36 -13.61 7.43
CA LYS A 143 -1.79 -12.99 6.17
C LYS A 143 -0.71 -12.08 5.59
N ASN A 144 -0.09 -11.25 6.42
CA ASN A 144 1.00 -10.36 6.00
C ASN A 144 2.22 -11.12 5.51
N GLU A 145 2.59 -12.19 6.18
CA GLU A 145 3.72 -13.05 5.81
C GLU A 145 3.47 -13.74 4.47
N GLU A 146 2.34 -14.42 4.33
CA GLU A 146 1.95 -15.10 3.10
C GLU A 146 1.96 -14.13 1.91
N TYR A 147 1.45 -12.91 2.10
CA TYR A 147 1.47 -11.88 1.07
C TYR A 147 2.89 -11.45 0.67
N VAL A 148 3.78 -11.23 1.65
CA VAL A 148 5.17 -10.83 1.36
C VAL A 148 5.92 -11.94 0.63
N ILE A 149 5.76 -13.19 1.03
CA ILE A 149 6.35 -14.35 0.35
C ILE A 149 5.82 -14.46 -1.09
N ASP A 150 4.52 -14.33 -1.30
CA ASP A 150 3.90 -14.39 -2.64
C ASP A 150 4.41 -13.27 -3.57
N ARG A 151 4.72 -12.10 -3.02
CA ARG A 151 5.09 -10.90 -3.79
C ARG A 151 6.59 -10.63 -3.87
N THR A 152 7.42 -11.47 -3.28
CA THR A 152 8.89 -11.33 -3.27
C THR A 152 9.57 -12.65 -3.54
N ASN A 153 10.90 -12.68 -3.49
CA ASN A 153 11.70 -13.91 -3.51
C ASN A 153 12.08 -14.37 -2.09
N LEU A 154 11.48 -13.75 -1.05
CA LEU A 154 11.75 -14.15 0.34
C LEU A 154 11.06 -15.48 0.62
N THR A 155 11.76 -16.34 1.34
CA THR A 155 11.25 -17.62 1.83
C THR A 155 10.68 -17.45 3.25
N LYS A 156 10.03 -18.50 3.75
CA LYS A 156 9.59 -18.54 5.15
C LYS A 156 10.79 -18.42 6.10
N ASP A 157 11.90 -19.08 5.80
CA ASP A 157 13.12 -19.05 6.62
C ASP A 157 13.71 -17.63 6.68
N ASP A 158 13.70 -16.89 5.55
CA ASP A 158 14.12 -15.48 5.52
C ASP A 158 13.25 -14.61 6.42
N ILE A 159 11.94 -14.84 6.42
CA ILE A 159 10.99 -14.11 7.28
C ILE A 159 11.22 -14.42 8.75
N ASP A 160 11.46 -15.67 9.08
CA ASP A 160 11.74 -16.09 10.47
C ASP A 160 13.06 -15.49 10.97
N GLU A 161 14.10 -15.44 10.13
CA GLU A 161 15.37 -14.77 10.46
C GLU A 161 15.20 -13.26 10.71
N ILE A 162 14.34 -12.58 9.92
CA ILE A 162 14.02 -11.15 10.11
C ILE A 162 13.30 -10.92 11.46
N ARG A 163 12.50 -11.89 11.90
CA ARG A 163 11.75 -11.78 13.16
C ARG A 163 12.61 -11.92 14.41
N GLU A 164 13.72 -12.66 14.32
CA GLU A 164 14.63 -12.93 15.43
C GLU A 164 15.63 -11.78 15.67
N LYS A 165 15.71 -10.82 14.77
CA LYS A 165 16.62 -9.65 14.85
C LYS A 165 15.90 -8.41 15.36
#